data_cb7c98b2cc8432c3a1e3a686f7a30f62
#
_entry.id   cb7c98b2cc8432c3a1e3a686f7a30f62
#
_cell.length_a   1.000
_cell.length_b   1.000
_cell.length_c   1.000
_cell.angle_alpha   90.00
_cell.angle_beta   90.00
_cell.angle_gamma   90.00
#
_symmetry.space_group_name_H-M   'P 1'
#
loop_
_entity.id
_entity.type
_entity.pdbx_description
1 polymer ?
#
loop_
_entity_poly.entity_id
_entity_poly.type
_entity_poly.pdbx_seq_one_letter_code
_entity_poly.pdbx_strand_id
1 'polypeptide(L)'
;MSRRSLFAAAALALAAAAPQAHAALVIDYSSFTGACGTTLTCVGSAAATAGGELRVTPASGGSGAGYSTTAIALGAGATFSTTFQFRMSQAAGIDPADGITFVLAKGNNGLGGAGGGMGYFGVPNSVAIEFDTFDNGETGGSNHVGLDVNGSLASSPVSSPYGVSSCHLFDNSYLNDGCMSNGKVWTAYINYDGTSQKLNVSVQQQGLSLIQLITNYSVDIASDLTVNEAYVGFTAATGAGLQNHDILNWRLANDTSIVTDPGRLPEPASLALLALAGGAALAAGRRRRG
;
A
#
# COMPACT_ATOMS: atom_id res chain seq x y z
N MET A 1 -29.81 -55.95 46.45
CA MET A 1 -28.61 -55.55 45.70
C MET A 1 -29.03 -54.66 44.59
N SER A 2 -28.87 -53.37 44.79
CA SER A 2 -29.34 -52.28 43.86
C SER A 2 -28.21 -51.92 42.89
N ARG A 3 -28.48 -52.08 41.59
CA ARG A 3 -27.56 -51.57 40.53
C ARG A 3 -27.94 -50.14 40.20
N ARG A 4 -27.08 -49.19 40.57
CA ARG A 4 -27.19 -47.79 40.14
C ARG A 4 -26.51 -47.65 38.79
N SER A 5 -27.30 -47.31 37.76
CA SER A 5 -26.80 -46.92 36.42
C SER A 5 -26.35 -45.47 36.45
N LEU A 6 -25.05 -45.22 36.21
CA LEU A 6 -24.53 -43.87 35.97
C LEU A 6 -24.75 -43.52 34.49
N PHE A 7 -25.57 -42.50 34.21
CA PHE A 7 -25.61 -41.84 32.91
C PHE A 7 -24.57 -40.76 32.91
N ALA A 8 -23.51 -40.93 32.09
CA ALA A 8 -22.56 -39.89 31.78
C ALA A 8 -23.13 -39.02 30.65
N ALA A 9 -23.51 -37.78 30.96
CA ALA A 9 -23.89 -36.79 29.97
C ALA A 9 -22.63 -36.17 29.34
N ALA A 10 -22.35 -36.49 28.08
CA ALA A 10 -21.31 -35.83 27.30
C ALA A 10 -21.86 -34.48 26.78
N ALA A 11 -21.42 -33.38 27.37
CA ALA A 11 -21.67 -32.04 26.86
C ALA A 11 -20.79 -31.79 25.64
N LEU A 12 -21.39 -31.73 24.45
CA LEU A 12 -20.74 -31.36 23.23
C LEU A 12 -20.66 -29.82 23.19
N ALA A 13 -19.50 -29.24 23.50
CA ALA A 13 -19.25 -27.82 23.34
C ALA A 13 -19.15 -27.51 21.83
N LEU A 14 -20.20 -26.90 21.25
CA LEU A 14 -20.14 -26.27 19.94
C LEU A 14 -19.31 -25.01 20.09
N ALA A 15 -18.04 -25.00 19.68
CA ALA A 15 -17.28 -23.80 19.47
C ALA A 15 -17.89 -23.10 18.23
N ALA A 16 -18.69 -22.07 18.46
CA ALA A 16 -19.13 -21.17 17.40
C ALA A 16 -17.88 -20.42 16.89
N ALA A 17 -17.39 -20.80 15.70
CA ALA A 17 -16.43 -19.98 15.00
C ALA A 17 -17.11 -18.64 14.67
N ALA A 18 -16.73 -17.58 15.38
CA ALA A 18 -17.15 -16.24 15.02
C ALA A 18 -16.69 -15.96 13.58
N PRO A 19 -17.56 -15.43 12.70
CA PRO A 19 -17.14 -15.03 11.38
C PRO A 19 -16.04 -13.98 11.54
N GLN A 20 -14.86 -14.23 10.98
CA GLN A 20 -13.83 -13.20 10.90
C GLN A 20 -14.37 -12.12 9.95
N ALA A 21 -14.55 -10.93 10.47
CA ALA A 21 -14.88 -9.78 9.65
C ALA A 21 -13.70 -9.56 8.67
N HIS A 22 -13.95 -9.81 7.39
CA HIS A 22 -12.98 -9.43 6.36
C HIS A 22 -13.02 -7.92 6.23
N ALA A 23 -11.82 -7.31 6.10
CA ALA A 23 -11.70 -5.89 5.80
C ALA A 23 -12.52 -5.55 4.55
N ALA A 24 -13.47 -4.61 4.68
CA ALA A 24 -14.19 -4.09 3.52
C ALA A 24 -13.22 -3.22 2.72
N LEU A 25 -12.88 -3.65 1.50
CA LEU A 25 -12.05 -2.86 0.60
C LEU A 25 -12.86 -1.67 0.10
N VAL A 26 -12.31 -0.48 0.25
CA VAL A 26 -12.84 0.78 -0.32
C VAL A 26 -12.23 1.01 -1.70
N ILE A 27 -10.99 0.56 -1.91
CA ILE A 27 -10.27 0.59 -3.17
C ILE A 27 -9.77 -0.81 -3.47
N ASP A 28 -10.00 -1.30 -4.69
CA ASP A 28 -9.51 -2.60 -5.18
C ASP A 28 -9.25 -2.53 -6.69
N TYR A 29 -8.02 -2.19 -7.05
CA TYR A 29 -7.56 -2.20 -8.43
C TYR A 29 -6.61 -3.39 -8.65
N SER A 30 -7.07 -4.42 -9.33
CA SER A 30 -6.20 -5.43 -9.95
C SER A 30 -5.69 -4.95 -11.32
N SER A 31 -6.35 -3.95 -11.92
CA SER A 31 -5.97 -3.24 -13.15
C SER A 31 -6.57 -1.84 -13.12
N PHE A 32 -5.88 -0.89 -13.71
CA PHE A 32 -6.32 0.51 -13.85
C PHE A 32 -6.97 0.82 -15.22
N THR A 33 -7.21 -0.20 -16.05
CA THR A 33 -7.87 -0.01 -17.35
C THR A 33 -9.22 0.70 -17.19
N GLY A 34 -9.37 1.86 -17.83
CA GLY A 34 -10.58 2.68 -17.74
C GLY A 34 -10.79 3.42 -16.41
N ALA A 35 -9.84 3.39 -15.48
CA ALA A 35 -9.98 4.05 -14.18
C ALA A 35 -9.88 5.57 -14.27
N CYS A 36 -8.96 6.12 -15.09
CA CYS A 36 -8.81 7.57 -15.27
C CYS A 36 -10.09 8.20 -15.86
N GLY A 37 -10.60 9.23 -15.19
CA GLY A 37 -11.86 9.90 -15.54
C GLY A 37 -13.13 9.19 -15.07
N THR A 38 -13.01 8.07 -14.37
CA THR A 38 -14.14 7.33 -13.77
C THR A 38 -13.97 7.20 -12.26
N THR A 39 -13.11 6.30 -11.81
CA THR A 39 -12.83 6.02 -10.40
C THR A 39 -11.52 6.65 -9.92
N LEU A 40 -10.69 7.16 -10.84
CA LEU A 40 -9.52 7.97 -10.58
C LEU A 40 -9.60 9.31 -11.31
N THR A 41 -9.23 10.37 -10.61
CA THR A 41 -8.88 11.68 -11.20
C THR A 41 -7.40 11.62 -11.58
N CYS A 42 -7.11 11.52 -12.88
CA CYS A 42 -5.75 11.54 -13.39
C CYS A 42 -5.38 12.96 -13.86
N VAL A 43 -4.21 13.43 -13.41
CA VAL A 43 -3.71 14.79 -13.68
C VAL A 43 -2.30 14.72 -14.27
N GLY A 44 -1.96 15.67 -15.14
CA GLY A 44 -0.64 15.73 -15.77
C GLY A 44 -0.38 14.54 -16.70
N SER A 45 0.75 13.86 -16.52
CA SER A 45 1.15 12.69 -17.34
C SER A 45 0.50 11.37 -16.91
N ALA A 46 -0.27 11.35 -15.80
CA ALA A 46 -0.84 10.12 -15.29
C ALA A 46 -1.89 9.53 -16.22
N ALA A 47 -1.75 8.26 -16.57
CA ALA A 47 -2.67 7.53 -17.44
C ALA A 47 -2.63 6.02 -17.18
N ALA A 48 -3.74 5.34 -17.47
CA ALA A 48 -3.74 3.89 -17.53
C ALA A 48 -3.01 3.41 -18.80
N THR A 49 -2.12 2.45 -18.67
CA THR A 49 -1.42 1.84 -19.80
C THR A 49 -2.26 0.75 -20.45
N ALA A 50 -1.87 0.30 -21.65
CA ALA A 50 -2.49 -0.86 -22.29
C ALA A 50 -2.28 -2.17 -21.51
N GLY A 51 -1.24 -2.24 -20.66
CA GLY A 51 -0.96 -3.36 -19.75
C GLY A 51 -1.79 -3.36 -18.48
N GLY A 52 -2.55 -2.28 -18.24
CA GLY A 52 -3.43 -2.13 -17.07
C GLY A 52 -2.77 -1.50 -15.85
N GLU A 53 -1.51 -1.03 -15.96
CA GLU A 53 -0.86 -0.26 -14.90
C GLU A 53 -1.34 1.19 -14.91
N LEU A 54 -1.34 1.86 -13.76
CA LEU A 54 -1.37 3.32 -13.70
C LEU A 54 0.07 3.82 -13.84
N ARG A 55 0.41 4.34 -15.01
CA ARG A 55 1.67 5.08 -15.22
C ARG A 55 1.49 6.49 -14.75
N VAL A 56 2.11 6.83 -13.61
CA VAL A 56 2.05 8.17 -13.04
C VAL A 56 2.92 9.12 -13.85
N THR A 57 4.16 8.70 -14.17
CA THR A 57 5.03 9.43 -15.14
C THR A 57 5.77 8.45 -16.05
N PRO A 58 5.96 8.80 -17.33
CA PRO A 58 6.77 8.01 -18.26
C PRO A 58 8.27 8.38 -18.16
N ALA A 59 9.14 7.46 -18.60
CA ALA A 59 10.59 7.70 -18.72
C ALA A 59 10.95 8.78 -19.77
N SER A 60 10.00 9.28 -20.53
CA SER A 60 10.19 10.45 -21.41
C SER A 60 10.08 11.79 -20.69
N GLY A 61 9.81 11.76 -19.40
CA GLY A 61 9.67 12.94 -18.54
C GLY A 61 8.24 13.38 -18.31
N GLY A 62 8.01 14.03 -17.18
CA GLY A 62 6.72 14.61 -16.82
C GLY A 62 6.48 14.69 -15.31
N SER A 63 5.28 15.15 -14.96
CA SER A 63 4.72 15.12 -13.63
C SER A 63 3.28 14.65 -13.74
N GLY A 64 2.87 13.77 -12.84
CA GLY A 64 1.51 13.24 -12.86
C GLY A 64 1.00 12.89 -11.47
N ALA A 65 -0.32 12.80 -11.37
CA ALA A 65 -1.03 12.37 -10.18
C ALA A 65 -2.28 11.56 -10.54
N GLY A 66 -2.60 10.55 -9.72
CA GLY A 66 -3.84 9.81 -9.83
C GLY A 66 -4.47 9.66 -8.46
N TYR A 67 -5.63 10.27 -8.23
CA TYR A 67 -6.34 10.25 -6.96
C TYR A 67 -7.65 9.48 -7.06
N SER A 68 -8.07 8.83 -5.98
CA SER A 68 -9.42 8.28 -5.87
C SER A 68 -10.48 9.37 -6.09
N THR A 69 -11.59 9.02 -6.72
CA THR A 69 -12.77 9.92 -6.79
C THR A 69 -13.64 9.83 -5.53
N THR A 70 -13.41 8.82 -4.69
CA THR A 70 -14.08 8.63 -3.40
C THR A 70 -13.09 8.91 -2.27
N ALA A 71 -13.48 9.75 -1.33
CA ALA A 71 -12.70 10.02 -0.13
C ALA A 71 -12.82 8.87 0.88
N ILE A 72 -11.77 8.67 1.68
CA ILE A 72 -11.77 7.77 2.83
C ILE A 72 -11.99 8.57 4.12
N ALA A 73 -12.63 7.97 5.13
CA ALA A 73 -12.80 8.59 6.42
C ALA A 73 -11.48 8.63 7.20
N LEU A 74 -11.20 9.78 7.83
CA LEU A 74 -10.06 10.03 8.73
C LEU A 74 -10.50 10.64 10.07
N GLY A 75 -11.80 10.62 10.39
CA GLY A 75 -12.35 11.13 11.66
C GLY A 75 -11.76 10.40 12.87
N ALA A 76 -12.13 10.85 14.07
CA ALA A 76 -11.55 10.36 15.33
C ALA A 76 -11.50 8.83 15.40
N GLY A 77 -10.31 8.28 15.50
CA GLY A 77 -10.06 6.84 15.56
C GLY A 77 -10.14 6.10 14.22
N ALA A 78 -10.29 6.80 13.08
CA ALA A 78 -10.32 6.15 11.77
C ALA A 78 -8.98 5.46 11.48
N THR A 79 -9.07 4.18 11.14
CA THR A 79 -7.94 3.33 10.77
C THR A 79 -8.02 3.06 9.27
N PHE A 80 -6.89 3.09 8.59
CA PHE A 80 -6.81 2.57 7.24
C PHE A 80 -5.59 1.68 7.06
N SER A 81 -5.67 0.80 6.10
CA SER A 81 -4.52 0.06 5.60
C SER A 81 -4.55 0.01 4.09
N THR A 82 -3.39 0.12 3.47
CA THR A 82 -3.25 0.04 2.03
C THR A 82 -2.04 -0.80 1.64
N THR A 83 -2.19 -1.49 0.52
CA THR A 83 -1.09 -2.20 -0.14
C THR A 83 -1.17 -1.94 -1.63
N PHE A 84 -0.04 -1.71 -2.23
CA PHE A 84 0.10 -1.55 -3.68
C PHE A 84 1.41 -2.12 -4.17
N GLN A 85 1.40 -2.57 -5.42
CA GLN A 85 2.62 -2.92 -6.11
C GLN A 85 3.01 -1.79 -7.05
N PHE A 86 4.30 -1.47 -7.04
CA PHE A 86 4.87 -0.48 -7.93
C PHE A 86 6.11 -1.01 -8.64
N ARG A 87 6.47 -0.36 -9.72
CA ARG A 87 7.69 -0.62 -10.47
C ARG A 87 8.24 0.68 -11.03
N MET A 88 9.47 0.98 -10.68
CA MET A 88 10.24 2.06 -11.27
C MET A 88 11.25 1.45 -12.24
N SER A 89 11.24 1.88 -13.51
CA SER A 89 11.96 1.20 -14.57
C SER A 89 12.37 2.14 -15.70
N GLN A 90 13.24 1.65 -16.59
CA GLN A 90 13.76 2.42 -17.72
C GLN A 90 14.49 3.70 -17.29
N ALA A 91 15.38 3.54 -16.30
CA ALA A 91 16.23 4.62 -15.84
C ALA A 91 17.03 5.26 -16.99
N ALA A 92 17.06 6.57 -17.03
CA ALA A 92 17.74 7.36 -18.06
C ALA A 92 18.14 8.75 -17.53
N GLY A 93 18.77 9.55 -18.38
CA GLY A 93 19.21 10.90 -17.98
C GLY A 93 20.47 10.83 -17.13
N ILE A 94 20.53 11.62 -16.07
CA ILE A 94 21.70 11.68 -15.17
C ILE A 94 21.70 10.52 -14.14
N ASP A 95 20.52 10.16 -13.61
CA ASP A 95 20.28 9.06 -12.68
C ASP A 95 18.80 8.65 -12.75
N PRO A 96 18.41 7.49 -12.18
CA PRO A 96 16.99 7.16 -11.98
C PRO A 96 16.34 8.25 -11.14
N ALA A 97 15.21 8.80 -11.57
CA ALA A 97 14.56 9.91 -10.87
C ALA A 97 13.06 10.05 -11.21
N ASP A 98 12.30 10.80 -10.35
CA ASP A 98 12.73 11.23 -9.03
C ASP A 98 12.11 10.31 -7.96
N GLY A 99 10.92 9.75 -8.18
CA GLY A 99 10.24 8.84 -7.25
C GLY A 99 8.74 8.89 -7.35
N ILE A 100 8.06 8.18 -6.45
CA ILE A 100 6.61 8.08 -6.31
C ILE A 100 6.24 8.48 -4.88
N THR A 101 5.09 9.16 -4.69
CA THR A 101 4.47 9.29 -3.38
C THR A 101 3.15 8.53 -3.33
N PHE A 102 2.82 7.90 -2.20
CA PHE A 102 1.46 7.59 -1.82
C PHE A 102 0.95 8.75 -0.99
N VAL A 103 -0.13 9.39 -1.41
CA VAL A 103 -0.60 10.65 -0.84
C VAL A 103 -2.02 10.56 -0.33
N LEU A 104 -2.26 11.16 0.84
CA LEU A 104 -3.57 11.52 1.37
C LEU A 104 -3.69 13.04 1.29
N ALA A 105 -4.73 13.56 0.64
CA ALA A 105 -4.90 14.99 0.46
C ALA A 105 -6.38 15.41 0.61
N LYS A 106 -6.59 16.66 0.99
CA LYS A 106 -7.93 17.26 1.08
C LYS A 106 -8.62 17.35 -0.28
N GLY A 107 -7.87 17.44 -1.37
CA GLY A 107 -8.39 17.50 -2.75
C GLY A 107 -7.88 16.34 -3.59
N ASN A 108 -8.57 16.03 -4.68
CA ASN A 108 -8.25 14.91 -5.57
C ASN A 108 -7.64 15.32 -6.92
N ASN A 109 -7.08 16.49 -7.03
CA ASN A 109 -6.47 17.00 -8.26
C ASN A 109 -5.18 17.78 -8.02
N GLY A 110 -4.59 17.66 -6.82
CA GLY A 110 -3.33 18.29 -6.49
C GLY A 110 -2.19 17.70 -7.32
N LEU A 111 -1.45 18.55 -8.04
CA LEU A 111 -0.20 18.21 -8.71
C LEU A 111 0.82 19.27 -8.34
N GLY A 112 1.87 18.84 -7.65
CA GLY A 112 2.92 19.70 -7.13
C GLY A 112 4.12 19.84 -8.07
N GLY A 113 5.27 20.23 -7.49
CA GLY A 113 6.52 20.48 -8.21
C GLY A 113 7.02 19.28 -9.01
N ALA A 114 7.63 19.57 -10.17
CA ALA A 114 8.29 18.57 -11.00
C ALA A 114 9.68 18.21 -10.44
N GLY A 115 10.35 17.26 -11.09
CA GLY A 115 11.69 16.82 -10.67
C GLY A 115 11.66 16.28 -9.25
N GLY A 116 12.63 16.63 -8.43
CA GLY A 116 12.69 16.31 -7.01
C GLY A 116 11.48 16.69 -6.20
N GLY A 117 10.54 17.46 -6.78
CA GLY A 117 9.22 17.69 -6.18
C GLY A 117 8.26 16.51 -6.23
N MET A 118 8.58 15.47 -6.97
CA MET A 118 7.82 14.21 -7.12
C MET A 118 6.32 14.39 -7.40
N GLY A 119 5.90 15.56 -7.96
CA GLY A 119 4.49 15.91 -8.12
C GLY A 119 3.76 16.18 -6.81
N TYR A 120 4.45 16.17 -5.69
CA TYR A 120 3.90 16.38 -4.35
C TYR A 120 4.29 17.72 -3.74
N PHE A 121 5.51 18.24 -3.99
CA PHE A 121 5.99 19.49 -3.41
C PHE A 121 4.99 20.64 -3.61
N GLY A 122 4.53 21.23 -2.51
CA GLY A 122 3.55 22.32 -2.53
C GLY A 122 2.09 21.89 -2.57
N VAL A 123 1.76 20.59 -2.48
CA VAL A 123 0.37 20.12 -2.31
C VAL A 123 -0.08 20.38 -0.87
N PRO A 124 -1.01 21.32 -0.63
CA PRO A 124 -1.39 21.71 0.72
C PRO A 124 -2.36 20.71 1.36
N ASN A 125 -2.45 20.73 2.69
CA ASN A 125 -3.36 19.87 3.46
C ASN A 125 -3.23 18.42 3.03
N SER A 126 -2.03 17.88 3.13
CA SER A 126 -1.68 16.55 2.65
C SER A 126 -0.66 15.87 3.56
N VAL A 127 -0.66 14.55 3.54
CA VAL A 127 0.38 13.69 4.11
C VAL A 127 0.78 12.70 3.03
N ALA A 128 2.07 12.46 2.83
CA ALA A 128 2.56 11.52 1.85
C ALA A 128 3.62 10.58 2.44
N ILE A 129 3.67 9.38 1.88
CA ILE A 129 4.79 8.46 2.00
C ILE A 129 5.53 8.52 0.67
N GLU A 130 6.75 9.02 0.69
CA GLU A 130 7.61 9.07 -0.48
C GLU A 130 8.42 7.79 -0.63
N PHE A 131 8.68 7.44 -1.88
CA PHE A 131 9.57 6.37 -2.35
C PHE A 131 10.53 7.05 -3.32
N ASP A 132 11.54 7.69 -2.76
CA ASP A 132 12.48 8.55 -3.49
C ASP A 132 13.62 7.73 -4.09
N THR A 133 14.04 8.08 -5.31
CA THR A 133 15.11 7.40 -6.06
C THR A 133 16.19 8.34 -6.58
N PHE A 134 16.21 9.60 -6.11
CA PHE A 134 17.18 10.59 -6.53
C PHE A 134 17.64 11.45 -5.35
N ASP A 135 18.92 11.66 -5.21
CA ASP A 135 19.51 12.51 -4.17
C ASP A 135 19.48 13.98 -4.57
N ASN A 136 18.57 14.75 -3.99
CA ASN A 136 18.49 16.22 -4.11
C ASN A 136 19.26 16.93 -2.99
N GLY A 137 20.02 16.21 -2.18
CA GLY A 137 20.77 16.71 -1.03
C GLY A 137 20.00 16.60 0.30
N GLU A 138 18.87 15.88 0.30
CA GLU A 138 18.08 15.56 1.49
C GLU A 138 18.65 14.35 2.27
N THR A 139 18.07 14.10 3.44
CA THR A 139 18.41 12.91 4.25
C THR A 139 17.88 11.65 3.57
N GLY A 140 18.73 10.62 3.45
CA GLY A 140 18.36 9.30 2.92
C GLY A 140 19.04 8.93 1.62
N GLY A 141 19.61 9.90 0.89
CA GLY A 141 20.29 9.68 -0.38
C GLY A 141 19.34 9.28 -1.51
N SER A 142 19.86 8.68 -2.58
CA SER A 142 19.08 8.36 -3.78
C SER A 142 18.25 7.07 -3.70
N ASN A 143 17.91 6.60 -2.50
CA ASN A 143 17.03 5.43 -2.34
C ASN A 143 16.48 5.38 -0.91
N HIS A 144 15.37 6.07 -0.69
CA HIS A 144 14.78 6.13 0.63
C HIS A 144 13.24 6.18 0.60
N VAL A 145 12.64 5.88 1.75
CA VAL A 145 11.22 6.03 2.04
C VAL A 145 11.08 6.99 3.21
N GLY A 146 10.23 7.99 3.07
CA GLY A 146 10.03 9.02 4.08
C GLY A 146 8.56 9.37 4.27
N LEU A 147 8.29 10.15 5.33
CA LEU A 147 6.98 10.74 5.61
C LEU A 147 7.06 12.25 5.41
N ASP A 148 6.17 12.78 4.60
CA ASP A 148 6.05 14.18 4.25
C ASP A 148 4.71 14.76 4.68
N VAL A 149 4.69 16.04 5.01
CA VAL A 149 3.49 16.75 5.47
C VAL A 149 3.34 18.09 4.75
N ASN A 150 2.12 18.41 4.34
CA ASN A 150 1.74 19.71 3.75
C ASN A 150 2.58 20.11 2.52
N GLY A 151 2.95 19.14 1.69
CA GLY A 151 3.73 19.41 0.48
C GLY A 151 5.17 19.79 0.74
N SER A 152 5.69 19.57 1.93
CA SER A 152 7.12 19.68 2.25
C SER A 152 7.79 18.33 1.94
N LEU A 153 9.02 18.37 1.47
CA LEU A 153 9.89 17.22 1.27
C LEU A 153 11.02 17.15 2.31
N ALA A 154 10.80 17.79 3.48
CA ALA A 154 11.68 17.64 4.64
C ALA A 154 11.27 16.40 5.43
N SER A 155 11.46 15.26 4.83
CA SER A 155 10.95 13.97 5.28
C SER A 155 11.42 13.57 6.68
N SER A 156 10.49 13.10 7.49
CA SER A 156 10.79 12.57 8.82
C SER A 156 9.65 11.64 9.29
N PRO A 157 9.93 10.38 9.61
CA PRO A 157 11.24 9.70 9.57
C PRO A 157 11.65 9.31 8.14
N VAL A 158 12.93 8.96 7.96
CA VAL A 158 13.50 8.46 6.70
C VAL A 158 14.18 7.12 6.91
N SER A 159 14.05 6.20 5.95
CA SER A 159 14.68 4.87 6.02
C SER A 159 15.00 4.34 4.62
N SER A 160 16.19 3.78 4.43
CA SER A 160 16.60 3.17 3.16
C SER A 160 16.24 1.69 3.11
N PRO A 161 15.53 1.21 2.05
CA PRO A 161 15.20 -0.18 1.89
C PRO A 161 16.46 -1.08 1.91
N TYR A 162 16.40 -2.15 2.71
CA TYR A 162 17.51 -3.12 2.88
C TYR A 162 18.85 -2.48 3.26
N GLY A 163 18.85 -1.24 3.79
CA GLY A 163 20.07 -0.51 4.11
C GLY A 163 20.81 0.06 2.89
N VAL A 164 20.19 0.03 1.70
CA VAL A 164 20.75 0.58 0.47
C VAL A 164 20.27 2.01 0.30
N SER A 165 21.17 3.00 0.42
CA SER A 165 20.84 4.43 0.32
C SER A 165 21.33 5.10 -0.97
N SER A 166 22.05 4.37 -1.84
CA SER A 166 22.62 4.93 -3.07
C SER A 166 22.42 3.98 -4.24
N CYS A 167 21.84 4.50 -5.33
CA CYS A 167 21.50 3.76 -6.53
C CYS A 167 21.73 4.65 -7.75
N HIS A 168 22.78 4.38 -8.53
CA HIS A 168 23.23 5.26 -9.59
C HIS A 168 23.28 4.60 -10.97
N LEU A 169 23.06 5.41 -12.01
CA LEU A 169 23.14 4.96 -13.41
C LEU A 169 24.60 4.77 -13.84
N PHE A 170 25.51 5.65 -13.41
CA PHE A 170 26.89 5.70 -13.90
C PHE A 170 27.70 4.43 -13.56
N ASP A 171 27.34 3.70 -12.49
CA ASP A 171 28.00 2.46 -12.06
C ASP A 171 27.06 1.25 -12.14
N ASN A 172 25.85 1.42 -12.66
CA ASN A 172 24.77 0.43 -12.72
C ASN A 172 24.29 -0.09 -11.35
N SER A 173 24.64 0.56 -10.24
CA SER A 173 24.20 0.13 -8.92
C SER A 173 22.69 0.21 -8.75
N TYR A 174 22.01 1.04 -9.54
CA TYR A 174 20.54 1.09 -9.56
C TYR A 174 19.86 -0.23 -9.92
N LEU A 175 20.57 -1.18 -10.55
CA LEU A 175 20.06 -2.52 -10.89
C LEU A 175 20.14 -3.52 -9.72
N ASN A 176 20.87 -3.17 -8.65
CA ASN A 176 21.09 -4.06 -7.52
C ASN A 176 19.80 -4.27 -6.73
N ASP A 177 19.75 -5.40 -6.01
CA ASP A 177 18.71 -5.64 -5.02
C ASP A 177 18.76 -4.57 -3.92
N GLY A 178 17.59 -4.14 -3.49
CA GLY A 178 17.43 -3.05 -2.55
C GLY A 178 17.25 -1.68 -3.18
N CYS A 179 17.61 -1.48 -4.45
CA CYS A 179 17.34 -0.25 -5.19
C CYS A 179 15.91 -0.24 -5.75
N MET A 180 15.09 0.75 -5.39
CA MET A 180 13.69 0.83 -5.86
C MET A 180 13.59 1.11 -7.36
N SER A 181 14.63 1.67 -7.97
CA SER A 181 14.75 1.96 -9.40
C SER A 181 15.15 0.77 -10.27
N ASN A 182 15.30 -0.44 -9.71
CA ASN A 182 15.90 -1.60 -10.39
C ASN A 182 14.99 -2.34 -11.39
N GLY A 183 13.79 -1.82 -11.65
CA GLY A 183 12.83 -2.41 -12.58
C GLY A 183 12.09 -3.64 -12.05
N LYS A 184 12.39 -4.11 -10.83
CA LYS A 184 11.67 -5.20 -10.18
C LYS A 184 10.36 -4.71 -9.57
N VAL A 185 9.47 -5.65 -9.28
CA VAL A 185 8.22 -5.33 -8.58
C VAL A 185 8.50 -5.16 -7.09
N TRP A 186 8.00 -4.06 -6.55
CA TRP A 186 7.99 -3.75 -5.14
C TRP A 186 6.58 -3.75 -4.62
N THR A 187 6.38 -4.22 -3.40
CA THR A 187 5.09 -4.12 -2.69
C THR A 187 5.27 -3.24 -1.47
N ALA A 188 4.44 -2.22 -1.36
CA ALA A 188 4.35 -1.38 -0.17
C ALA A 188 3.14 -1.78 0.68
N TYR A 189 3.30 -1.70 2.00
CA TYR A 189 2.26 -1.90 3.00
C TYR A 189 2.29 -0.70 3.94
N ILE A 190 1.18 0.02 4.02
CA ILE A 190 1.03 1.20 4.87
C ILE A 190 -0.18 0.98 5.76
N ASN A 191 0.02 1.08 7.08
CA ASN A 191 -1.02 0.92 8.08
C ASN A 191 -1.04 2.14 8.99
N TYR A 192 -2.20 2.72 9.18
CA TYR A 192 -2.44 3.81 10.11
C TYR A 192 -3.53 3.44 11.11
N ASP A 193 -3.24 3.57 12.38
CA ASP A 193 -4.21 3.47 13.47
C ASP A 193 -4.51 4.87 13.99
N GLY A 194 -5.67 5.40 13.63
CA GLY A 194 -6.09 6.75 14.03
C GLY A 194 -6.43 6.86 15.51
N THR A 195 -6.68 5.74 16.22
CA THR A 195 -6.90 5.77 17.67
C THR A 195 -5.61 6.06 18.43
N SER A 196 -4.51 5.41 18.03
CA SER A 196 -3.18 5.62 18.61
C SER A 196 -2.34 6.63 17.82
N GLN A 197 -2.81 7.10 16.67
CA GLN A 197 -2.11 7.99 15.75
C GLN A 197 -0.75 7.42 15.31
N LYS A 198 -0.71 6.10 15.02
CA LYS A 198 0.51 5.38 14.67
C LYS A 198 0.51 4.94 13.22
N LEU A 199 1.59 5.30 12.54
CA LEU A 199 1.89 4.92 11.16
C LEU A 199 2.96 3.84 11.12
N ASN A 200 2.74 2.83 10.29
CA ASN A 200 3.72 1.79 9.96
C ASN A 200 3.85 1.68 8.45
N VAL A 201 5.07 1.59 7.96
CA VAL A 201 5.38 1.38 6.54
C VAL A 201 6.35 0.23 6.40
N SER A 202 6.01 -0.73 5.55
CA SER A 202 6.87 -1.85 5.19
C SER A 202 6.94 -1.98 3.68
N VAL A 203 8.04 -2.51 3.17
CA VAL A 203 8.21 -2.80 1.75
C VAL A 203 8.78 -4.19 1.52
N GLN A 204 8.51 -4.72 0.35
CA GLN A 204 9.08 -5.96 -0.12
C GLN A 204 9.46 -5.85 -1.59
N GLN A 205 10.72 -6.06 -1.92
CA GLN A 205 11.13 -6.31 -3.30
C GLN A 205 10.82 -7.74 -3.69
N GLN A 206 10.37 -7.97 -4.90
CA GLN A 206 10.16 -9.32 -5.44
C GLN A 206 11.42 -10.17 -5.30
N GLY A 207 11.28 -11.31 -4.62
CA GLY A 207 12.38 -12.25 -4.36
C GLY A 207 13.12 -12.00 -3.04
N LEU A 208 12.83 -10.93 -2.31
CA LEU A 208 13.40 -10.64 -0.99
C LEU A 208 12.34 -10.71 0.12
N SER A 209 12.80 -10.75 1.36
CA SER A 209 11.91 -10.74 2.54
C SER A 209 11.29 -9.36 2.75
N LEU A 210 10.10 -9.33 3.35
CA LEU A 210 9.48 -8.09 3.84
C LEU A 210 10.39 -7.42 4.87
N ILE A 211 10.53 -6.10 4.78
CA ILE A 211 11.22 -5.27 5.76
C ILE A 211 10.34 -4.13 6.25
N GLN A 212 10.49 -3.77 7.52
CA GLN A 212 9.82 -2.65 8.14
C GLN A 212 10.73 -1.43 8.08
N LEU A 213 10.23 -0.32 7.55
CA LEU A 213 10.98 0.93 7.37
C LEU A 213 10.58 1.99 8.37
N ILE A 214 9.27 2.17 8.58
CA ILE A 214 8.72 3.10 9.56
C ILE A 214 7.89 2.28 10.54
N THR A 215 8.16 2.43 11.85
CA THR A 215 7.51 1.63 12.88
C THR A 215 6.91 2.53 13.96
N ASN A 216 5.60 2.40 14.18
CA ASN A 216 4.87 3.11 15.26
C ASN A 216 5.16 4.61 15.30
N TYR A 217 5.37 5.24 14.15
CA TYR A 217 5.62 6.68 14.08
C TYR A 217 4.36 7.47 14.41
N SER A 218 4.49 8.50 15.23
CA SER A 218 3.36 9.33 15.65
C SER A 218 3.09 10.42 14.61
N VAL A 219 1.90 10.41 14.02
CA VAL A 219 1.41 11.43 13.09
C VAL A 219 -0.11 11.55 13.24
N ASP A 220 -0.63 12.77 13.32
CA ASP A 220 -2.08 13.05 13.32
C ASP A 220 -2.52 13.48 11.92
N ILE A 221 -2.76 12.50 11.05
CA ILE A 221 -3.09 12.74 9.64
C ILE A 221 -4.33 13.65 9.51
N ALA A 222 -5.37 13.46 10.32
CA ALA A 222 -6.57 14.28 10.26
C ALA A 222 -6.29 15.75 10.60
N SER A 223 -5.42 16.01 11.59
CA SER A 223 -4.98 17.36 11.95
C SER A 223 -4.18 18.00 10.82
N ASP A 224 -3.25 17.26 10.21
CA ASP A 224 -2.42 17.76 9.11
C ASP A 224 -3.23 18.08 7.85
N LEU A 225 -4.27 17.29 7.56
CA LEU A 225 -5.19 17.55 6.47
C LEU A 225 -6.24 18.62 6.79
N THR A 226 -6.45 18.97 8.05
CA THR A 226 -7.52 19.90 8.51
C THR A 226 -8.95 19.46 8.15
N VAL A 227 -9.15 18.16 7.88
CA VAL A 227 -10.43 17.54 7.50
C VAL A 227 -10.52 16.12 8.05
N ASN A 228 -11.74 15.59 8.14
CA ASN A 228 -12.01 14.23 8.61
C ASN A 228 -12.17 13.21 7.48
N GLU A 229 -11.79 13.58 6.28
CA GLU A 229 -11.78 12.70 5.10
C GLU A 229 -10.63 13.09 4.17
N ALA A 230 -10.14 12.15 3.38
CA ALA A 230 -9.09 12.40 2.40
C ALA A 230 -9.34 11.66 1.09
N TYR A 231 -8.96 12.29 0.00
CA TYR A 231 -8.70 11.60 -1.24
C TYR A 231 -7.31 10.98 -1.16
N VAL A 232 -7.17 9.77 -1.70
CA VAL A 232 -5.93 9.01 -1.64
C VAL A 232 -5.44 8.69 -3.06
N GLY A 233 -4.15 8.58 -3.23
CA GLY A 233 -3.60 8.31 -4.55
C GLY A 233 -2.09 8.35 -4.61
N PHE A 234 -1.59 8.65 -5.81
CA PHE A 234 -0.16 8.67 -6.10
C PHE A 234 0.21 9.92 -6.87
N THR A 235 1.40 10.46 -6.58
CA THR A 235 2.05 11.45 -7.43
C THR A 235 3.44 10.95 -7.80
N ALA A 236 3.99 11.45 -8.90
CA ALA A 236 5.35 11.23 -9.33
C ALA A 236 5.80 12.36 -10.25
N ALA A 237 7.09 12.56 -10.34
CA ALA A 237 7.68 13.43 -11.35
C ALA A 237 9.05 12.93 -11.76
N THR A 238 9.58 13.55 -12.82
CA THR A 238 10.94 13.39 -13.31
C THR A 238 11.54 14.76 -13.58
N GLY A 239 12.86 14.85 -13.54
CA GLY A 239 13.62 16.05 -13.81
C GLY A 239 14.71 15.80 -14.87
N ALA A 240 15.97 16.03 -14.52
CA ALA A 240 17.14 15.70 -15.36
C ALA A 240 17.41 14.18 -15.36
N GLY A 241 17.10 13.50 -14.29
CA GLY A 241 17.00 12.04 -14.22
C GLY A 241 15.61 11.59 -14.65
N LEU A 242 15.47 10.37 -15.13
CA LEU A 242 14.26 9.85 -15.76
C LEU A 242 14.03 8.38 -15.40
N GLN A 243 12.76 7.99 -15.21
CA GLN A 243 12.29 6.61 -15.19
C GLN A 243 10.77 6.53 -15.36
N ASN A 244 10.24 5.36 -15.67
CA ASN A 244 8.81 5.11 -15.55
C ASN A 244 8.44 4.91 -14.09
N HIS A 245 7.30 5.48 -13.69
CA HIS A 245 6.69 5.29 -12.38
C HIS A 245 5.33 4.61 -12.56
N ASP A 246 5.27 3.31 -12.32
CA ASP A 246 4.09 2.47 -12.55
C ASP A 246 3.52 1.93 -11.24
N ILE A 247 2.22 2.09 -11.01
CA ILE A 247 1.45 1.36 -10.00
C ILE A 247 0.76 0.19 -10.70
N LEU A 248 1.03 -1.04 -10.25
CA LEU A 248 0.59 -2.27 -10.91
C LEU A 248 -0.76 -2.76 -10.40
N ASN A 249 -1.00 -2.59 -9.10
CA ASN A 249 -2.27 -2.86 -8.44
C ASN A 249 -2.35 -2.03 -7.15
N TRP A 250 -3.55 -1.90 -6.58
CA TRP A 250 -3.76 -1.12 -5.37
C TRP A 250 -5.00 -1.57 -4.62
N ARG A 251 -4.86 -1.77 -3.31
CA ARG A 251 -5.96 -2.06 -2.38
C ARG A 251 -5.90 -1.16 -1.17
N LEU A 252 -7.06 -0.73 -0.69
CA LEU A 252 -7.19 0.03 0.53
C LEU A 252 -8.46 -0.39 1.28
N ALA A 253 -8.33 -0.61 2.59
CA ALA A 253 -9.42 -0.72 3.54
C ALA A 253 -9.41 0.48 4.47
N ASN A 254 -10.60 1.01 4.79
CA ASN A 254 -10.76 2.29 5.50
C ASN A 254 -11.04 2.12 7.01
N ASP A 255 -11.34 0.96 7.49
CA ASP A 255 -11.82 0.73 8.88
C ASP A 255 -11.20 -0.50 9.55
N THR A 256 -10.46 -1.30 8.81
CA THR A 256 -9.84 -2.52 9.30
C THR A 256 -8.46 -2.72 8.70
N SER A 257 -7.58 -3.40 9.43
CA SER A 257 -6.26 -3.75 8.93
C SER A 257 -6.38 -4.78 7.79
N ILE A 258 -5.92 -4.42 6.59
CA ILE A 258 -5.57 -5.42 5.59
C ILE A 258 -4.37 -6.17 6.17
N VAL A 259 -4.52 -7.48 6.36
CA VAL A 259 -3.50 -8.30 7.01
C VAL A 259 -2.14 -8.08 6.37
N THR A 260 -1.19 -7.63 7.18
CA THR A 260 0.19 -7.32 6.78
C THR A 260 1.07 -8.57 6.68
N ASP A 261 0.47 -9.77 6.71
CA ASP A 261 1.20 -11.02 6.51
C ASP A 261 1.20 -11.40 5.02
N PRO A 262 2.30 -11.16 4.28
CA PRO A 262 2.39 -11.50 2.87
C PRO A 262 2.32 -13.02 2.61
N GLY A 263 2.38 -13.84 3.65
CA GLY A 263 2.21 -15.30 3.58
C GLY A 263 0.76 -15.76 3.73
N ARG A 264 -0.15 -14.90 4.14
CA ARG A 264 -1.59 -15.19 4.23
C ARG A 264 -2.36 -14.38 3.20
N LEU A 265 -2.43 -14.89 2.00
CA LEU A 265 -3.59 -14.58 1.15
C LEU A 265 -4.83 -14.97 1.97
N PRO A 266 -5.89 -14.13 2.07
CA PRO A 266 -7.15 -14.54 2.67
C PRO A 266 -7.55 -15.84 1.98
N GLU A 267 -7.56 -16.94 2.75
CA GLU A 267 -8.04 -18.21 2.19
C GLU A 267 -9.47 -17.98 1.75
N PRO A 268 -9.83 -18.26 0.48
CA PRO A 268 -11.20 -18.08 0.03
C PRO A 268 -12.12 -18.82 1.00
N ALA A 269 -13.24 -18.21 1.35
CA ALA A 269 -14.27 -18.83 2.21
C ALA A 269 -14.69 -20.23 1.73
N SER A 270 -14.34 -20.60 0.51
CA SER A 270 -14.40 -21.95 -0.08
C SER A 270 -13.71 -23.04 0.74
N LEU A 271 -12.59 -22.79 1.42
CA LEU A 271 -11.94 -23.82 2.25
C LEU A 271 -12.70 -24.06 3.56
N ALA A 272 -13.27 -23.01 4.14
CA ALA A 272 -14.16 -23.16 5.30
C ALA A 272 -15.46 -23.89 4.91
N LEU A 273 -16.01 -23.63 3.73
CA LEU A 273 -17.17 -24.37 3.20
C LEU A 273 -16.85 -25.83 2.90
N LEU A 274 -15.67 -26.14 2.35
CA LEU A 274 -15.22 -27.52 2.11
C LEU A 274 -15.02 -28.29 3.43
N ALA A 275 -14.49 -27.65 4.48
CA ALA A 275 -14.35 -28.27 5.79
C ALA A 275 -15.71 -28.54 6.44
N LEU A 276 -16.68 -27.62 6.29
CA LEU A 276 -18.05 -27.81 6.77
C LEU A 276 -18.78 -28.90 5.97
N ALA A 277 -18.65 -28.95 4.66
CA ALA A 277 -19.26 -29.97 3.82
C ALA A 277 -18.65 -31.37 4.08
N GLY A 278 -17.34 -31.47 4.28
CA GLY A 278 -16.65 -32.71 4.65
C GLY A 278 -17.05 -33.21 6.03
N GLY A 279 -17.20 -32.32 7.01
CA GLY A 279 -17.67 -32.65 8.36
C GLY A 279 -19.12 -33.17 8.37
N ALA A 280 -20.00 -32.54 7.59
CA ALA A 280 -21.39 -32.97 7.46
C ALA A 280 -21.52 -34.34 6.77
N ALA A 281 -20.68 -34.62 5.74
CA ALA A 281 -20.67 -35.92 5.05
C ALA A 281 -20.18 -37.06 5.95
N LEU A 282 -19.16 -36.79 6.80
CA LEU A 282 -18.66 -37.77 7.78
C LEU A 282 -19.69 -38.06 8.89
N ALA A 283 -20.45 -37.07 9.35
CA ALA A 283 -21.51 -37.23 10.35
C ALA A 283 -22.70 -38.01 9.78
N ALA A 284 -23.08 -37.78 8.51
CA ALA A 284 -24.16 -38.53 7.86
C ALA A 284 -23.79 -39.98 7.57
N GLY A 285 -22.51 -40.26 7.25
CA GLY A 285 -22.00 -41.63 7.02
C GLY A 285 -22.00 -42.50 8.27
N ARG A 286 -21.82 -41.95 9.45
CA ARG A 286 -21.88 -42.67 10.73
C ARG A 286 -23.30 -43.05 11.14
N ARG A 287 -24.35 -42.32 10.77
CA ARG A 287 -25.75 -42.63 11.06
C ARG A 287 -26.35 -43.78 10.22
N ARG A 288 -25.69 -44.18 9.14
CA ARG A 288 -26.15 -45.28 8.25
C ARG A 288 -25.53 -46.65 8.59
N ARG A 289 -24.66 -46.71 9.60
CA ARG A 289 -24.00 -47.98 10.03
C ARG A 289 -24.32 -48.40 11.48
N GLY A 290 -25.39 -47.85 12.06
CA GLY A 290 -25.94 -48.24 13.34
C GLY A 290 -27.33 -48.81 13.17
#